data_8aff2eb4c82bdf5ab2995a9030382793
#
_entry.id   8aff2eb4c82bdf5ab2995a9030382793
#
_cell.length_a   1.000
_cell.length_b   1.000
_cell.length_c   1.000
_cell.angle_alpha   90.00
_cell.angle_beta   90.00
_cell.angle_gamma   90.00
#
_symmetry.space_group_name_H-M   'P 1'
#
loop_
_entity.id
_entity.type
_entity.pdbx_description
1 polymer ?
#
loop_
_entity_poly.entity_id
_entity_poly.type
_entity_poly.pdbx_seq_one_letter_code
_entity_poly.pdbx_strand_id
1 'polypeptide(L)'
;GELYNHDFKDDFESIISMVRKTKPTDEDRSISEKHVQFHCYDVIDVYLGNNKGEPTNLVFSERDDWLRSNLQSNHCIKLVPTNQVFREDDARVYHARNLAAGYEGSIVRLDTPYQCKRSHSLRKFKDFSDAEADIVGYEEGKGKRTGTLGKFIMQDDDGNQFGCPPGKGHNYKDLALMLANIHEYMGQRATFTYFERTKAGSYRHPLYKCIRNYE
;
A
#
# COMPACT_ATOMS: atom_id res chain seq x y z
N GLY A 1 7.18 11.92 5.13
CA GLY A 1 7.84 11.69 3.83
C GLY A 1 8.14 10.23 3.60
N GLU A 2 8.66 9.91 2.43
CA GLU A 2 9.02 8.56 2.01
C GLU A 2 10.34 8.58 1.24
N LEU A 3 11.16 7.54 1.40
CA LEU A 3 12.35 7.35 0.57
C LEU A 3 11.94 6.70 -0.75
N TYR A 4 12.18 7.39 -1.84
CA TYR A 4 11.71 7.01 -3.17
C TYR A 4 12.62 7.58 -4.26
N ASN A 5 12.56 7.03 -5.45
CA ASN A 5 13.03 7.67 -6.68
C ASN A 5 12.22 7.10 -7.84
N HIS A 6 11.62 7.96 -8.65
CA HIS A 6 10.74 7.57 -9.73
C HIS A 6 11.44 6.80 -10.85
N ASP A 7 12.74 7.01 -11.04
CA ASP A 7 13.56 6.24 -11.98
C ASP A 7 13.62 4.74 -11.63
N PHE A 8 13.30 4.37 -10.38
CA PHE A 8 13.21 3.00 -9.88
C PHE A 8 11.76 2.55 -9.62
N LYS A 9 10.77 3.20 -10.22
CA LYS A 9 9.34 2.87 -10.02
C LYS A 9 9.02 1.39 -10.28
N ASP A 10 9.68 0.79 -11.27
CA ASP A 10 9.53 -0.62 -11.64
C ASP A 10 10.55 -1.53 -10.91
N ASP A 11 11.37 -0.97 -10.03
CA ASP A 11 12.42 -1.67 -9.26
C ASP A 11 12.55 -1.13 -7.83
N PHE A 12 11.45 -1.11 -7.11
CA PHE A 12 11.42 -0.63 -5.72
C PHE A 12 12.34 -1.42 -4.78
N GLU A 13 12.64 -2.68 -5.10
CA GLU A 13 13.57 -3.51 -4.32
C GLU A 13 14.98 -2.91 -4.31
N SER A 14 15.40 -2.24 -5.37
CA SER A 14 16.68 -1.53 -5.42
C SER A 14 16.75 -0.40 -4.40
N ILE A 15 15.70 0.40 -4.24
CA ILE A 15 15.63 1.45 -3.20
C ILE A 15 15.71 0.82 -1.80
N ILE A 16 14.93 -0.26 -1.56
CA ILE A 16 14.97 -0.97 -0.28
C ILE A 16 16.37 -1.50 0.01
N SER A 17 17.03 -2.08 -0.99
CA SER A 17 18.41 -2.59 -0.86
C SER A 17 19.40 -1.48 -0.48
N MET A 18 19.29 -0.31 -1.11
CA MET A 18 20.17 0.84 -0.82
C MET A 18 20.01 1.35 0.62
N VAL A 19 18.77 1.41 1.15
CA VAL A 19 18.48 2.02 2.46
C VAL A 19 18.52 1.05 3.63
N ARG A 20 18.43 -0.27 3.40
CA ARG A 20 18.35 -1.27 4.47
C ARG A 20 19.67 -1.97 4.79
N LYS A 21 20.77 -1.58 4.16
CA LYS A 21 22.08 -2.18 4.47
C LYS A 21 22.52 -1.86 5.90
N THR A 22 22.69 -2.87 6.70
CA THR A 22 23.11 -2.72 8.12
C THR A 22 24.62 -2.39 8.26
N LYS A 23 25.42 -2.75 7.27
CA LYS A 23 26.87 -2.48 7.21
C LYS A 23 27.21 -1.95 5.82
N PRO A 24 26.85 -0.70 5.50
CA PRO A 24 27.12 -0.12 4.19
C PRO A 24 28.61 0.18 4.03
N THR A 25 29.15 -0.12 2.85
CA THR A 25 30.48 0.33 2.41
C THR A 25 30.42 1.80 1.97
N ASP A 26 31.56 2.43 1.71
CA ASP A 26 31.62 3.79 1.18
C ASP A 26 31.01 3.88 -0.24
N GLU A 27 31.17 2.83 -1.04
CA GLU A 27 30.50 2.71 -2.34
C GLU A 27 28.98 2.65 -2.19
N ASP A 28 28.45 1.87 -1.26
CA ASP A 28 27.02 1.80 -0.97
C ASP A 28 26.44 3.14 -0.55
N ARG A 29 27.19 3.91 0.26
CA ARG A 29 26.79 5.27 0.67
C ARG A 29 26.73 6.21 -0.52
N SER A 30 27.76 6.18 -1.37
CA SER A 30 27.81 7.00 -2.58
C SER A 30 26.67 6.70 -3.54
N ILE A 31 26.34 5.40 -3.73
CA ILE A 31 25.18 4.98 -4.55
C ILE A 31 23.88 5.46 -3.94
N SER A 32 23.68 5.30 -2.61
CA SER A 32 22.49 5.76 -1.92
C SER A 32 22.32 7.28 -2.02
N GLU A 33 23.39 8.04 -1.80
CA GLU A 33 23.38 9.51 -1.89
C GLU A 33 22.99 10.00 -3.28
N LYS A 34 23.41 9.30 -4.32
CA LYS A 34 23.10 9.63 -5.70
C LYS A 34 21.65 9.32 -6.08
N HIS A 35 21.08 8.24 -5.57
CA HIS A 35 19.83 7.69 -6.10
C HIS A 35 18.65 7.78 -5.13
N VAL A 36 18.86 7.77 -3.82
CA VAL A 36 17.76 7.83 -2.85
C VAL A 36 17.31 9.27 -2.67
N GLN A 37 15.99 9.48 -2.80
CA GLN A 37 15.36 10.77 -2.60
C GLN A 37 14.36 10.69 -1.43
N PHE A 38 14.25 11.75 -0.66
CA PHE A 38 13.21 11.92 0.35
C PHE A 38 12.06 12.74 -0.24
N HIS A 39 10.94 12.09 -0.47
CA HIS A 39 9.72 12.70 -0.98
C HIS A 39 8.86 13.16 0.20
N CYS A 40 8.83 14.48 0.42
CA CYS A 40 8.11 15.12 1.50
C CYS A 40 6.68 15.44 1.10
N TYR A 41 5.71 15.01 1.89
CA TYR A 41 4.28 15.18 1.61
C TYR A 41 3.47 15.73 2.79
N ASP A 42 4.10 16.01 3.92
CA ASP A 42 3.47 16.64 5.09
C ASP A 42 4.53 17.14 6.06
N VAL A 43 4.17 18.06 6.94
CA VAL A 43 5.01 18.55 8.00
C VAL A 43 4.26 18.53 9.34
N ILE A 44 4.97 18.11 10.38
CA ILE A 44 4.52 18.20 11.77
C ILE A 44 5.50 19.16 12.43
N ASP A 45 5.08 20.38 12.64
CA ASP A 45 5.91 21.35 13.36
C ASP A 45 5.49 21.37 14.82
N VAL A 46 6.33 20.78 15.65
CA VAL A 46 6.17 20.78 17.11
C VAL A 46 6.40 22.16 17.71
N TYR A 47 6.98 23.11 16.94
CA TYR A 47 7.23 24.50 17.40
C TYR A 47 6.14 25.48 16.97
N LEU A 48 5.36 25.17 15.93
CA LEU A 48 4.15 25.90 15.56
C LEU A 48 2.96 25.57 16.46
N GLY A 49 3.01 24.43 17.16
CA GLY A 49 2.05 24.07 18.19
C GLY A 49 2.39 24.78 19.51
N ASN A 50 1.36 25.18 20.27
CA ASN A 50 1.50 25.87 21.56
C ASN A 50 2.12 25.00 22.66
N ASN A 51 2.28 23.68 22.44
CA ASN A 51 2.80 22.73 23.42
C ASN A 51 3.95 21.92 22.80
N LYS A 52 5.06 21.85 23.51
CA LYS A 52 6.26 21.11 23.12
C LYS A 52 5.95 19.64 22.99
N GLY A 53 6.07 19.12 21.78
CA GLY A 53 5.84 17.70 21.47
C GLY A 53 4.45 17.34 20.95
N GLU A 54 3.53 18.31 20.81
CA GLU A 54 2.23 18.10 20.19
C GLU A 54 2.23 18.53 18.72
N PRO A 55 1.51 17.81 17.83
CA PRO A 55 1.33 18.25 16.46
C PRO A 55 0.62 19.61 16.42
N THR A 56 0.96 20.43 15.43
CA THR A 56 0.24 21.68 15.17
C THR A 56 -1.25 21.42 14.91
N ASN A 57 -2.11 22.37 15.30
CA ASN A 57 -3.53 22.38 14.97
C ASN A 57 -3.82 22.84 13.54
N LEU A 58 -2.80 23.19 12.75
CA LEU A 58 -2.95 23.56 11.35
C LEU A 58 -3.62 22.45 10.55
N VAL A 59 -4.59 22.80 9.72
CA VAL A 59 -5.20 21.88 8.76
C VAL A 59 -4.20 21.52 7.65
N PHE A 60 -4.52 20.51 6.84
CA PHE A 60 -3.56 20.00 5.86
C PHE A 60 -3.14 21.06 4.82
N SER A 61 -4.09 21.87 4.32
CA SER A 61 -3.80 22.93 3.36
C SER A 61 -2.78 23.93 3.90
N GLU A 62 -2.93 24.37 5.16
CA GLU A 62 -1.98 25.27 5.80
C GLU A 62 -0.59 24.66 5.96
N ARG A 63 -0.50 23.36 6.25
CA ARG A 63 0.79 22.64 6.33
C ARG A 63 1.42 22.46 4.96
N ASP A 64 0.63 22.21 3.91
CA ASP A 64 1.12 22.12 2.53
C ASP A 64 1.64 23.48 2.04
N ASP A 65 0.93 24.56 2.32
CA ASP A 65 1.38 25.94 2.02
C ASP A 65 2.68 26.27 2.75
N TRP A 66 2.81 25.87 4.02
CA TRP A 66 4.05 26.02 4.75
C TRP A 66 5.21 25.24 4.10
N LEU A 67 4.98 23.99 3.71
CA LEU A 67 5.98 23.18 3.01
C LEU A 67 6.42 23.83 1.70
N ARG A 68 5.48 24.29 0.88
CA ARG A 68 5.77 24.96 -0.41
C ARG A 68 6.59 26.23 -0.22
N SER A 69 6.35 26.94 0.87
CA SER A 69 7.02 28.20 1.16
C SER A 69 8.42 28.02 1.78
N ASN A 70 8.66 26.92 2.48
CA ASN A 70 9.86 26.74 3.30
C ASN A 70 10.76 25.59 2.83
N LEU A 71 10.25 24.57 2.11
CA LEU A 71 11.04 23.46 1.64
C LEU A 71 11.63 23.76 0.25
N GLN A 72 12.93 23.83 0.16
CA GLN A 72 13.64 23.93 -1.11
C GLN A 72 13.90 22.51 -1.64
N SER A 73 13.24 22.15 -2.74
CA SER A 73 13.50 20.89 -3.43
C SER A 73 14.89 20.92 -4.08
N ASN A 74 15.59 19.78 -3.99
CA ASN A 74 16.89 19.55 -4.62
C ASN A 74 16.96 18.11 -5.15
N HIS A 75 18.16 17.61 -5.47
CA HIS A 75 18.29 16.24 -5.99
C HIS A 75 17.89 15.16 -4.96
N CYS A 76 18.12 15.38 -3.66
CA CYS A 76 17.79 14.43 -2.58
C CYS A 76 16.42 14.66 -1.95
N ILE A 77 15.88 15.88 -2.01
CA ILE A 77 14.63 16.26 -1.34
C ILE A 77 13.63 16.73 -2.38
N LYS A 78 12.47 16.10 -2.41
CA LYS A 78 11.38 16.43 -3.34
C LYS A 78 10.12 16.77 -2.56
N LEU A 79 9.42 17.80 -2.98
CA LEU A 79 8.06 18.07 -2.52
C LEU A 79 7.08 17.26 -3.38
N VAL A 80 6.22 16.46 -2.74
CA VAL A 80 5.18 15.70 -3.46
C VAL A 80 4.10 16.66 -3.95
N PRO A 81 3.75 16.65 -5.23
CA PRO A 81 2.67 17.49 -5.76
C PRO A 81 1.34 17.17 -5.06
N THR A 82 0.66 18.20 -4.59
CA THR A 82 -0.65 18.11 -3.99
C THR A 82 -1.62 19.01 -4.75
N ASN A 83 -2.82 18.50 -5.05
CA ASN A 83 -3.87 19.20 -5.75
C ASN A 83 -5.13 19.17 -4.92
N GLN A 84 -5.75 20.34 -4.75
CA GLN A 84 -7.06 20.42 -4.10
C GLN A 84 -8.14 19.97 -5.08
N VAL A 85 -9.05 19.13 -4.59
CA VAL A 85 -10.21 18.63 -5.34
C VAL A 85 -11.47 18.80 -4.50
N PHE A 86 -12.60 19.10 -5.16
CA PHE A 86 -13.88 19.33 -4.51
C PHE A 86 -14.91 18.23 -4.79
N ARG A 87 -14.65 17.41 -5.81
CA ARG A 87 -15.53 16.32 -6.24
C ARG A 87 -14.73 15.04 -6.43
N GLU A 88 -15.42 13.92 -6.28
CA GLU A 88 -14.83 12.60 -6.49
C GLU A 88 -14.31 12.42 -7.91
N ASP A 89 -15.04 12.93 -8.91
CA ASP A 89 -14.62 12.83 -10.32
C ASP A 89 -13.27 13.51 -10.57
N ASP A 90 -13.02 14.67 -9.95
CA ASP A 90 -11.74 15.37 -10.06
C ASP A 90 -10.63 14.52 -9.43
N ALA A 91 -10.88 13.88 -8.28
CA ALA A 91 -9.93 12.98 -7.64
C ALA A 91 -9.62 11.76 -8.54
N ARG A 92 -10.61 11.21 -9.24
CA ARG A 92 -10.44 10.10 -10.20
C ARG A 92 -9.58 10.51 -11.40
N VAL A 93 -9.75 11.74 -11.91
CA VAL A 93 -8.91 12.27 -13.00
C VAL A 93 -7.46 12.36 -12.58
N TYR A 94 -7.17 12.90 -11.39
CA TYR A 94 -5.79 12.94 -10.87
C TYR A 94 -5.23 11.55 -10.60
N HIS A 95 -6.05 10.64 -10.09
CA HIS A 95 -5.65 9.24 -9.87
C HIS A 95 -5.23 8.57 -11.19
N ALA A 96 -6.06 8.69 -12.23
CA ALA A 96 -5.75 8.15 -13.56
C ALA A 96 -4.45 8.74 -14.14
N ARG A 97 -4.20 10.04 -13.96
CA ARG A 97 -2.93 10.67 -14.35
C ARG A 97 -1.73 10.11 -13.59
N ASN A 98 -1.87 9.88 -12.28
CA ASN A 98 -0.81 9.30 -11.47
C ASN A 98 -0.48 7.87 -11.92
N LEU A 99 -1.50 7.05 -12.19
CA LEU A 99 -1.30 5.70 -12.74
C LEU A 99 -0.61 5.74 -14.12
N ALA A 100 -1.06 6.62 -15.02
CA ALA A 100 -0.43 6.81 -16.33
C ALA A 100 1.03 7.28 -16.24
N ALA A 101 1.38 8.03 -15.18
CA ALA A 101 2.75 8.43 -14.89
C ALA A 101 3.58 7.30 -14.23
N GLY A 102 2.99 6.15 -13.90
CA GLY A 102 3.67 5.00 -13.31
C GLY A 102 3.75 5.03 -11.78
N TYR A 103 2.92 5.83 -11.11
CA TYR A 103 2.76 5.74 -9.66
C TYR A 103 1.80 4.61 -9.29
N GLU A 104 1.96 4.05 -8.10
CA GLU A 104 1.09 2.99 -7.56
C GLU A 104 -0.37 3.45 -7.34
N GLY A 105 -0.62 4.74 -7.27
CA GLY A 105 -1.92 5.31 -6.98
C GLY A 105 -1.82 6.71 -6.37
N SER A 106 -2.82 7.07 -5.59
CA SER A 106 -2.94 8.40 -4.98
C SER A 106 -3.21 8.31 -3.48
N ILE A 107 -2.87 9.36 -2.77
CA ILE A 107 -3.31 9.57 -1.39
C ILE A 107 -4.35 10.68 -1.40
N VAL A 108 -5.54 10.38 -0.92
CA VAL A 108 -6.61 11.37 -0.70
C VAL A 108 -6.62 11.76 0.76
N ARG A 109 -6.61 13.06 1.04
CA ARG A 109 -6.62 13.61 2.40
C ARG A 109 -7.79 14.56 2.58
N LEU A 110 -8.38 14.54 3.77
CA LEU A 110 -9.28 15.59 4.22
C LEU A 110 -8.45 16.76 4.78
N ASP A 111 -8.97 17.95 4.64
CA ASP A 111 -8.35 19.16 5.17
C ASP A 111 -8.60 19.29 6.67
N THR A 112 -7.84 18.54 7.45
CA THR A 112 -7.96 18.42 8.90
C THR A 112 -6.59 18.51 9.58
N PRO A 113 -6.53 18.85 10.88
CA PRO A 113 -5.29 18.80 11.66
C PRO A 113 -4.62 17.44 11.63
N TYR A 114 -3.31 17.43 11.82
CA TYR A 114 -2.53 16.20 11.83
C TYR A 114 -2.93 15.28 12.99
N GLN A 115 -3.10 14.00 12.69
CA GLN A 115 -3.44 12.99 13.69
C GLN A 115 -2.33 11.93 13.77
N CYS A 116 -1.65 11.83 14.93
CA CYS A 116 -0.62 10.82 15.20
C CYS A 116 -1.20 9.41 15.41
N LYS A 117 -2.21 9.04 14.63
CA LYS A 117 -2.88 7.72 14.67
C LYS A 117 -3.45 7.36 13.31
N ARG A 118 -3.88 6.11 13.13
CA ARG A 118 -4.68 5.73 11.96
C ARG A 118 -5.97 6.56 11.92
N SER A 119 -6.20 7.24 10.80
CA SER A 119 -7.34 8.14 10.61
C SER A 119 -8.00 7.88 9.26
N HIS A 120 -9.30 8.12 9.20
CA HIS A 120 -10.05 8.16 7.94
C HIS A 120 -9.78 9.43 7.12
N SER A 121 -9.10 10.42 7.71
CA SER A 121 -8.69 11.66 7.03
C SER A 121 -7.59 11.46 5.99
N LEU A 122 -6.95 10.27 5.96
CA LEU A 122 -5.96 9.89 4.96
C LEU A 122 -6.33 8.52 4.40
N ARG A 123 -6.57 8.47 3.10
CA ARG A 123 -6.97 7.25 2.39
C ARG A 123 -6.05 6.98 1.20
N LYS A 124 -5.62 5.74 1.08
CA LYS A 124 -4.93 5.26 -0.13
C LYS A 124 -5.98 4.96 -1.19
N PHE A 125 -5.81 5.56 -2.35
CA PHE A 125 -6.59 5.28 -3.54
C PHE A 125 -5.69 4.48 -4.49
N LYS A 126 -5.96 3.18 -4.58
CA LYS A 126 -5.21 2.22 -5.39
C LYS A 126 -6.18 1.34 -6.15
N ASP A 127 -5.85 1.04 -7.38
CA ASP A 127 -6.59 0.06 -8.17
C ASP A 127 -6.10 -1.35 -7.84
N PHE A 128 -7.03 -2.29 -7.85
CA PHE A 128 -6.76 -3.70 -7.70
C PHE A 128 -7.26 -4.41 -8.95
N SER A 129 -6.48 -5.37 -9.42
CA SER A 129 -6.86 -6.26 -10.50
C SER A 129 -7.50 -7.51 -9.94
N ASP A 130 -8.43 -8.10 -10.68
CA ASP A 130 -8.98 -9.42 -10.41
C ASP A 130 -8.22 -10.46 -11.24
N ALA A 131 -8.02 -11.65 -10.67
CA ALA A 131 -7.55 -12.83 -11.37
C ALA A 131 -8.18 -14.08 -10.77
N GLU A 132 -7.93 -15.21 -11.39
CA GLU A 132 -8.47 -16.50 -10.99
C GLU A 132 -7.35 -17.51 -10.77
N ALA A 133 -7.55 -18.39 -9.80
CA ALA A 133 -6.63 -19.49 -9.51
C ALA A 133 -7.37 -20.61 -8.79
N ASP A 134 -6.81 -21.81 -8.81
CA ASP A 134 -7.38 -22.98 -8.17
C ASP A 134 -6.97 -23.05 -6.71
N ILE A 135 -7.90 -23.38 -5.81
CA ILE A 135 -7.61 -23.58 -4.39
C ILE A 135 -7.02 -24.97 -4.21
N VAL A 136 -5.72 -25.04 -3.94
CA VAL A 136 -4.98 -26.31 -3.81
C VAL A 136 -4.63 -26.64 -2.36
N GLY A 137 -4.88 -25.72 -1.42
CA GLY A 137 -4.61 -25.94 0.00
C GLY A 137 -5.14 -24.80 0.86
N TYR A 138 -4.87 -24.89 2.15
CA TYR A 138 -5.21 -23.86 3.11
C TYR A 138 -4.27 -23.85 4.32
N GLU A 139 -4.26 -22.76 5.06
CA GLU A 139 -3.65 -22.67 6.39
C GLU A 139 -4.66 -22.10 7.38
N GLU A 140 -4.68 -22.67 8.57
CA GLU A 140 -5.45 -22.14 9.69
C GLU A 140 -4.83 -20.84 10.22
N GLY A 141 -5.66 -19.98 10.80
CA GLY A 141 -5.23 -18.76 11.46
C GLY A 141 -4.41 -19.08 12.71
N LYS A 142 -3.46 -18.19 13.07
CA LYS A 142 -2.59 -18.36 14.23
C LYS A 142 -2.96 -17.41 15.38
N GLY A 143 -2.66 -17.79 16.62
CA GLY A 143 -2.89 -17.00 17.81
C GLY A 143 -4.37 -16.70 18.02
N LYS A 144 -4.77 -15.44 18.05
CA LYS A 144 -6.18 -15.03 18.23
C LYS A 144 -7.12 -15.51 17.11
N ARG A 145 -6.57 -15.99 15.99
CA ARG A 145 -7.32 -16.48 14.82
C ARG A 145 -7.35 -18.00 14.72
N THR A 146 -6.86 -18.73 15.72
CA THR A 146 -6.98 -20.19 15.79
C THR A 146 -8.45 -20.60 15.70
N GLY A 147 -8.75 -21.68 14.98
CA GLY A 147 -10.12 -22.11 14.68
C GLY A 147 -10.78 -21.36 13.53
N THR A 148 -10.04 -20.53 12.78
CA THR A 148 -10.55 -19.82 11.59
C THR A 148 -9.65 -20.05 10.39
N LEU A 149 -10.18 -19.86 9.18
CA LEU A 149 -9.35 -19.85 7.97
C LEU A 149 -8.36 -18.68 8.01
N GLY A 150 -7.08 -19.00 7.92
CA GLY A 150 -6.00 -18.01 7.83
C GLY A 150 -5.80 -17.52 6.40
N LYS A 151 -5.61 -18.45 5.47
CA LYS A 151 -5.48 -18.20 4.04
C LYS A 151 -5.74 -19.47 3.24
N PHE A 152 -6.16 -19.32 2.00
CA PHE A 152 -6.07 -20.35 0.97
C PHE A 152 -4.65 -20.40 0.41
N ILE A 153 -4.21 -21.57 -0.01
CA ILE A 153 -3.08 -21.73 -0.94
C ILE A 153 -3.71 -21.90 -2.31
N MET A 154 -3.42 -20.95 -3.20
CA MET A 154 -3.96 -20.96 -4.55
C MET A 154 -2.84 -21.20 -5.55
N GLN A 155 -3.18 -21.79 -6.69
CA GLN A 155 -2.27 -22.06 -7.80
C GLN A 155 -2.85 -21.45 -9.08
N ASP A 156 -2.07 -20.58 -9.73
CA ASP A 156 -2.44 -19.97 -11.01
C ASP A 156 -2.20 -20.92 -12.19
N ASP A 157 -2.59 -20.49 -13.40
CA ASP A 157 -2.45 -21.28 -14.61
C ASP A 157 -0.98 -21.51 -15.02
N ASP A 158 -0.06 -20.71 -14.51
CA ASP A 158 1.39 -20.85 -14.69
C ASP A 158 2.01 -21.85 -13.68
N GLY A 159 1.20 -22.38 -12.74
CA GLY A 159 1.64 -23.31 -11.69
C GLY A 159 2.24 -22.64 -10.46
N ASN A 160 2.22 -21.30 -10.36
CA ASN A 160 2.75 -20.58 -9.20
C ASN A 160 1.78 -20.71 -8.03
N GLN A 161 2.30 -21.17 -6.88
CA GLN A 161 1.51 -21.22 -5.65
C GLN A 161 1.73 -19.98 -4.78
N PHE A 162 0.64 -19.46 -4.22
CA PHE A 162 0.66 -18.29 -3.35
C PHE A 162 -0.40 -18.35 -2.27
N GLY A 163 -0.15 -17.69 -1.15
CA GLY A 163 -1.11 -17.59 -0.05
C GLY A 163 -2.10 -16.45 -0.28
N CYS A 164 -3.39 -16.75 -0.25
CA CYS A 164 -4.48 -15.80 -0.51
C CYS A 164 -5.44 -15.76 0.70
N PRO A 165 -5.28 -14.82 1.63
CA PRO A 165 -6.20 -14.68 2.75
C PRO A 165 -7.57 -14.20 2.29
N PRO A 166 -8.65 -14.51 3.02
CA PRO A 166 -9.98 -13.96 2.76
C PRO A 166 -9.98 -12.44 2.78
N GLY A 167 -10.67 -11.84 1.81
CA GLY A 167 -10.78 -10.40 1.66
C GLY A 167 -11.61 -9.73 2.75
N LYS A 168 -11.73 -8.41 2.67
CA LYS A 168 -12.61 -7.63 3.55
C LYS A 168 -14.08 -8.09 3.38
N GLY A 169 -14.83 -8.13 4.50
CA GLY A 169 -16.21 -8.56 4.48
C GLY A 169 -16.46 -9.86 5.23
N HIS A 170 -15.42 -10.64 5.52
CA HIS A 170 -15.51 -11.85 6.33
C HIS A 170 -15.19 -11.55 7.79
N ASN A 171 -16.13 -11.81 8.68
CA ASN A 171 -15.92 -11.73 10.13
C ASN A 171 -15.36 -13.06 10.67
N TYR A 172 -15.04 -13.12 11.96
CA TYR A 172 -14.48 -14.32 12.57
C TYR A 172 -15.39 -15.56 12.46
N LYS A 173 -16.72 -15.38 12.50
CA LYS A 173 -17.68 -16.48 12.35
C LYS A 173 -17.66 -17.03 10.92
N ASP A 174 -17.61 -16.14 9.94
CA ASP A 174 -17.52 -16.53 8.53
C ASP A 174 -16.25 -17.33 8.26
N LEU A 175 -15.10 -16.87 8.81
CA LEU A 175 -13.82 -17.55 8.65
C LEU A 175 -13.78 -18.91 9.36
N ALA A 176 -14.49 -19.07 10.49
CA ALA A 176 -14.63 -20.35 11.16
C ALA A 176 -15.51 -21.31 10.35
N LEU A 177 -16.61 -20.82 9.77
CA LEU A 177 -17.47 -21.61 8.87
C LEU A 177 -16.73 -22.02 7.60
N MET A 178 -15.93 -21.14 6.99
CA MET A 178 -15.10 -21.48 5.84
C MET A 178 -14.10 -22.58 6.16
N LEU A 179 -13.48 -22.55 7.35
CA LEU A 179 -12.58 -23.61 7.79
C LEU A 179 -13.32 -24.92 8.04
N ALA A 180 -14.47 -24.88 8.71
CA ALA A 180 -15.27 -26.07 8.98
C ALA A 180 -15.76 -26.77 7.68
N ASN A 181 -16.07 -25.98 6.66
CA ASN A 181 -16.52 -26.46 5.35
C ASN A 181 -15.40 -26.39 4.29
N ILE A 182 -14.15 -26.51 4.68
CA ILE A 182 -13.01 -26.31 3.79
C ILE A 182 -13.04 -27.23 2.58
N HIS A 183 -13.61 -28.44 2.72
CA HIS A 183 -13.77 -29.40 1.62
C HIS A 183 -14.60 -28.88 0.45
N GLU A 184 -15.50 -27.91 0.69
CA GLU A 184 -16.30 -27.28 -0.36
C GLU A 184 -15.48 -26.31 -1.21
N TYR A 185 -14.35 -25.84 -0.71
CA TYR A 185 -13.45 -24.91 -1.39
C TYR A 185 -12.30 -25.61 -2.12
N MET A 186 -11.88 -26.76 -1.61
CA MET A 186 -10.73 -27.48 -2.17
C MET A 186 -10.99 -27.92 -3.61
N GLY A 187 -10.03 -27.61 -4.48
CA GLY A 187 -10.12 -27.91 -5.93
C GLY A 187 -11.03 -26.98 -6.71
N GLN A 188 -11.66 -26.01 -6.04
CA GLN A 188 -12.49 -25.01 -6.73
C GLN A 188 -11.65 -23.88 -7.33
N ARG A 189 -12.05 -23.39 -8.49
CA ARG A 189 -11.51 -22.17 -9.05
C ARG A 189 -12.12 -20.96 -8.34
N ALA A 190 -11.29 -20.00 -7.94
CA ALA A 190 -11.74 -18.83 -7.20
C ALA A 190 -11.18 -17.54 -7.79
N THR A 191 -11.98 -16.49 -7.70
CA THR A 191 -11.57 -15.12 -8.03
C THR A 191 -10.89 -14.50 -6.80
N PHE A 192 -9.78 -13.82 -7.03
CA PHE A 192 -9.07 -13.02 -6.02
C PHE A 192 -8.69 -11.67 -6.59
N THR A 193 -8.55 -10.68 -5.70
CA THR A 193 -8.01 -9.37 -6.06
C THR A 193 -6.52 -9.34 -5.73
N TYR A 194 -5.72 -8.60 -6.48
CA TYR A 194 -4.32 -8.36 -6.19
C TYR A 194 -3.91 -6.95 -6.63
N PHE A 195 -2.81 -6.47 -6.09
CA PHE A 195 -2.31 -5.14 -6.41
C PHE A 195 -1.43 -5.16 -7.67
N GLU A 196 -0.40 -5.98 -7.68
CA GLU A 196 0.52 -6.15 -8.80
C GLU A 196 1.19 -7.53 -8.77
N ARG A 197 1.86 -7.91 -9.85
CA ARG A 197 2.75 -9.09 -9.84
C ARG A 197 4.17 -8.67 -9.42
N THR A 198 4.82 -9.54 -8.65
CA THR A 198 6.25 -9.39 -8.32
C THR A 198 7.12 -9.82 -9.51
N LYS A 199 8.40 -9.44 -9.52
CA LYS A 199 9.37 -9.92 -10.52
C LYS A 199 9.48 -11.45 -10.58
N ALA A 200 9.20 -12.13 -9.47
CA ALA A 200 9.17 -13.61 -9.37
C ALA A 200 7.83 -14.21 -9.85
N GLY A 201 6.93 -13.41 -10.44
CA GLY A 201 5.64 -13.88 -10.95
C GLY A 201 4.54 -14.09 -9.89
N SER A 202 4.84 -13.91 -8.61
CA SER A 202 3.86 -14.01 -7.52
C SER A 202 2.97 -12.75 -7.42
N TYR A 203 1.92 -12.81 -6.60
CA TYR A 203 0.95 -11.72 -6.41
C TYR A 203 1.23 -10.92 -5.14
N ARG A 204 1.19 -9.58 -5.23
CA ARG A 204 1.27 -8.69 -4.05
C ARG A 204 -0.12 -8.43 -3.51
N HIS A 205 -0.28 -8.63 -2.20
CA HIS A 205 -1.53 -8.42 -1.46
C HIS A 205 -2.74 -9.16 -2.07
N PRO A 206 -2.62 -10.46 -2.43
CA PRO A 206 -3.75 -11.21 -2.94
C PRO A 206 -4.81 -11.37 -1.84
N LEU A 207 -6.08 -11.19 -2.20
CA LEU A 207 -7.22 -11.35 -1.30
C LEU A 207 -8.31 -12.16 -2.01
N TYR A 208 -8.71 -13.29 -1.41
CA TYR A 208 -9.82 -14.10 -1.91
C TYR A 208 -11.12 -13.29 -1.93
N LYS A 209 -11.87 -13.43 -3.00
CA LYS A 209 -13.15 -12.74 -3.24
C LYS A 209 -14.33 -13.71 -3.20
N CYS A 210 -14.35 -14.70 -4.06
CA CYS A 210 -15.41 -15.70 -4.14
C CYS A 210 -14.97 -16.92 -4.96
N ILE A 211 -15.70 -18.04 -4.80
CA ILE A 211 -15.62 -19.16 -5.75
C ILE A 211 -16.15 -18.68 -7.10
N ARG A 212 -15.50 -19.11 -8.17
CA ARG A 212 -15.96 -18.86 -9.53
C ARG A 212 -17.08 -19.85 -9.87
N ASN A 213 -18.31 -19.35 -9.97
CA ASN A 213 -19.41 -20.11 -10.51
C ASN A 213 -19.46 -19.85 -12.03
N TYR A 214 -19.27 -20.91 -12.81
CA TYR A 214 -19.54 -20.87 -14.23
C TYR A 214 -21.04 -21.16 -14.40
N GLU A 215 -21.81 -20.17 -14.79
CA GLU A 215 -23.13 -20.38 -15.41
C GLU A 215 -22.95 -20.52 -16.93
#